data_40d90e650113f1f72dfc63498cdd0775
#
_entry.id   40d90e650113f1f72dfc63498cdd0775
#
_cell.length_a   1.000
_cell.length_b   1.000
_cell.length_c   1.000
_cell.angle_alpha   90.00
_cell.angle_beta   90.00
_cell.angle_gamma   90.00
#
_symmetry.space_group_name_H-M   'P 1'
#
loop_
_entity.id
_entity.type
_entity.pdbx_description
1 polymer ?
#
loop_
_entity_poly.entity_id
_entity_poly.type
_entity_poly.pdbx_seq_one_letter_code
_entity_poly.pdbx_strand_id
1 'polypeptide(L)'
;GEMIRILTVIVQQASFPISVSRSRTRRWCAAAVLLVGMLPLLGGCAGSTPEPAPVPPARYAAAARLVPPDRVFSLSDGAAMPARVWPAHGRELAVVLALHGFNDSRDAWEYSAPALAGQGVTLVAPDIRGFGGAPMRGGWAGTPRLLADVREEVALLRQEHPGVPLYLMGESMGGAVLMLLMSMPDAPDVAGTILLAPAVWNLGVGADIPLDILATLFPHSLVSGRELPVHVVASDNPAALIRLYYNPLTLRQTRLEALRGLVVLMRKAARAAPHLRGPVLCLYGDRDQLVPPQAMAQVWRALPPGTRLDLVTGGHHLLLRDLRGALALRDIASWISQPGRFVPSGGDVASAVWLAQGSGQSGPGRYAPAWFLPARLDGVVPP
;
A
#
# COMPACT_ATOMS: atom_id res chain seq x y z
N GLY A 1 11.61 -12.67 19.03
CA GLY A 1 11.47 -11.58 19.99
C GLY A 1 12.44 -10.43 19.75
N GLU A 2 13.77 -10.68 19.69
CA GLU A 2 14.79 -9.62 19.59
C GLU A 2 14.95 -9.04 18.19
N MET A 3 14.78 -9.82 17.14
CA MET A 3 14.89 -9.35 15.75
C MET A 3 13.84 -8.27 15.42
N ILE A 4 12.65 -8.39 15.99
CA ILE A 4 11.58 -7.41 15.82
C ILE A 4 11.84 -6.15 16.65
N ARG A 5 12.45 -6.28 17.83
CA ARG A 5 12.93 -5.12 18.58
C ARG A 5 13.95 -4.31 17.79
N ILE A 6 14.79 -4.97 16.99
CA ILE A 6 15.77 -4.31 16.13
C ILE A 6 15.11 -3.61 14.96
N LEU A 7 14.15 -4.26 14.30
CA LEU A 7 13.33 -3.61 13.25
C LEU A 7 12.53 -2.42 13.81
N THR A 8 12.01 -2.55 15.03
CA THR A 8 11.32 -1.46 15.73
C THR A 8 12.28 -0.32 16.09
N VAL A 9 13.49 -0.63 16.53
CA VAL A 9 14.52 0.38 16.82
C VAL A 9 14.98 1.09 15.54
N ILE A 10 15.09 0.38 14.43
CA ILE A 10 15.43 0.97 13.13
C ILE A 10 14.32 1.94 12.70
N VAL A 11 13.07 1.55 12.85
CA VAL A 11 11.91 2.40 12.53
C VAL A 11 11.80 3.61 13.48
N GLN A 12 12.08 3.43 14.77
CA GLN A 12 12.05 4.51 15.75
C GLN A 12 13.24 5.48 15.64
N GLN A 13 14.43 4.99 15.32
CA GLN A 13 15.62 5.86 15.15
C GLN A 13 15.57 6.74 13.91
N ALA A 14 14.80 6.32 12.89
CA ALA A 14 14.58 7.14 11.70
C ALA A 14 13.72 8.40 11.98
N SER A 15 13.09 8.48 13.14
CA SER A 15 12.18 9.57 13.52
C SER A 15 12.84 10.67 14.40
N PHE A 16 14.12 10.57 14.73
CA PHE A 16 14.81 11.56 15.56
C PHE A 16 15.86 12.36 14.78
N PRO A 17 15.91 13.70 14.92
CA PRO A 17 17.00 14.50 14.37
C PRO A 17 18.30 14.18 15.12
N ILE A 18 19.25 13.57 14.45
CA ILE A 18 20.57 13.26 15.02
C ILE A 18 21.41 14.53 15.03
N SER A 19 21.63 15.08 16.20
CA SER A 19 22.72 16.03 16.43
C SER A 19 24.04 15.31 16.20
N VAL A 20 24.83 15.84 15.25
CA VAL A 20 26.11 15.27 14.84
C VAL A 20 27.15 15.53 15.93
N SER A 21 27.55 14.50 16.68
CA SER A 21 28.74 14.51 17.53
C SER A 21 29.55 13.23 17.33
N ARG A 22 30.83 13.50 17.10
CA ARG A 22 32.00 12.64 16.87
C ARG A 22 31.95 11.23 17.52
N SER A 23 31.81 10.16 16.73
CA SER A 23 32.63 8.93 16.78
C SER A 23 32.19 7.90 15.71
N ARG A 24 32.76 8.00 14.52
CA ARG A 24 32.53 7.01 13.43
C ARG A 24 32.94 5.59 13.81
N THR A 25 33.98 5.42 14.60
CA THR A 25 34.51 4.10 14.97
C THR A 25 33.64 3.31 15.95
N ARG A 26 32.94 3.96 16.89
CA ARG A 26 32.05 3.26 17.84
C ARG A 26 30.77 2.70 17.20
N ARG A 27 30.33 3.28 16.09
CA ARG A 27 29.12 2.83 15.39
C ARG A 27 29.32 1.53 14.62
N TRP A 28 30.49 1.31 14.04
CA TRP A 28 30.81 0.07 13.32
C TRP A 28 30.98 -1.11 14.28
N CYS A 29 31.56 -0.90 15.45
CA CYS A 29 31.67 -1.94 16.45
C CYS A 29 30.31 -2.34 17.05
N ALA A 30 29.39 -1.40 17.25
CA ALA A 30 28.04 -1.70 17.74
C ALA A 30 27.19 -2.46 16.72
N ALA A 31 27.30 -2.12 15.44
CA ALA A 31 26.62 -2.84 14.37
C ALA A 31 27.19 -4.26 14.17
N ALA A 32 28.51 -4.41 14.28
CA ALA A 32 29.16 -5.71 14.17
C ALA A 32 28.85 -6.64 15.37
N VAL A 33 28.80 -6.09 16.58
CA VAL A 33 28.43 -6.85 17.79
C VAL A 33 26.95 -7.26 17.77
N LEU A 34 26.07 -6.43 17.23
CA LEU A 34 24.65 -6.79 17.02
C LEU A 34 24.49 -7.88 15.96
N LEU A 35 25.27 -7.86 14.89
CA LEU A 35 25.27 -8.87 13.84
C LEU A 35 25.79 -10.24 14.35
N VAL A 36 26.85 -10.24 15.13
CA VAL A 36 27.46 -11.48 15.68
C VAL A 36 26.61 -12.07 16.81
N GLY A 37 25.93 -11.23 17.59
CA GLY A 37 24.98 -11.68 18.64
C GLY A 37 23.69 -12.28 18.10
N MET A 38 23.34 -12.06 16.82
CA MET A 38 22.12 -12.56 16.18
C MET A 38 22.28 -13.92 15.50
N LEU A 39 23.50 -14.32 15.18
CA LEU A 39 23.76 -15.62 14.53
C LEU A 39 23.20 -16.86 15.27
N PRO A 40 23.26 -16.97 16.60
CA PRO A 40 22.67 -18.13 17.29
C PRO A 40 21.15 -18.07 17.43
N LEU A 41 20.50 -16.91 17.25
CA LEU A 41 19.05 -16.78 17.35
C LEU A 41 18.33 -17.15 16.03
N LEU A 42 19.03 -17.13 14.91
CA LEU A 42 18.52 -17.53 13.61
C LEU A 42 18.54 -19.04 13.38
N GLY A 43 19.26 -19.81 14.23
CA GLY A 43 19.32 -21.27 14.18
C GLY A 43 18.11 -21.99 14.79
N GLY A 44 17.20 -21.29 15.43
CA GLY A 44 15.94 -21.81 15.93
C GLY A 44 14.83 -21.59 14.92
N CYS A 45 14.54 -22.58 14.08
CA CYS A 45 13.32 -22.78 13.28
C CYS A 45 12.53 -21.51 12.94
N ALA A 46 13.11 -20.57 12.19
CA ALA A 46 12.34 -19.63 11.41
C ALA A 46 11.71 -20.45 10.27
N GLY A 47 10.48 -20.93 10.49
CA GLY A 47 9.79 -21.76 9.52
C GLY A 47 9.69 -21.05 8.17
N SER A 48 10.10 -21.73 7.12
CA SER A 48 9.92 -21.26 5.74
C SER A 48 8.49 -21.51 5.24
N THR A 49 7.69 -22.22 6.01
CA THR A 49 6.29 -22.54 5.71
C THR A 49 5.35 -21.54 6.36
N PRO A 50 4.51 -20.86 5.58
CA PRO A 50 3.49 -19.96 6.12
C PRO A 50 2.54 -20.68 7.06
N GLU A 51 2.11 -19.98 8.12
CA GLU A 51 1.03 -20.49 8.96
C GLU A 51 -0.24 -20.69 8.13
N PRO A 52 -1.04 -21.74 8.41
CA PRO A 52 -2.32 -21.94 7.75
C PRO A 52 -3.24 -20.74 8.01
N ALA A 53 -4.17 -20.49 7.09
CA ALA A 53 -5.16 -19.45 7.25
C ALA A 53 -5.96 -19.68 8.55
N PRO A 54 -6.17 -18.64 9.38
CA PRO A 54 -6.93 -18.79 10.60
C PRO A 54 -8.40 -19.14 10.29
N VAL A 55 -8.95 -20.05 11.09
CA VAL A 55 -10.37 -20.39 11.00
C VAL A 55 -11.18 -19.39 11.81
N PRO A 56 -12.12 -18.66 11.21
CA PRO A 56 -12.91 -17.68 11.94
C PRO A 56 -13.92 -18.35 12.86
N PRO A 57 -14.32 -17.69 13.97
CA PRO A 57 -15.53 -18.05 14.69
C PRO A 57 -16.74 -18.08 13.76
N ALA A 58 -17.77 -18.87 14.09
CA ALA A 58 -18.97 -19.02 13.25
C ALA A 58 -19.61 -17.67 12.84
N ARG A 59 -19.62 -16.71 13.75
CA ARG A 59 -20.13 -15.34 13.50
C ARG A 59 -19.37 -14.58 12.38
N TYR A 60 -18.14 -14.97 12.08
CA TYR A 60 -17.30 -14.36 11.05
C TYR A 60 -17.00 -15.29 9.86
N ALA A 61 -17.71 -16.40 9.74
CA ALA A 61 -17.48 -17.40 8.69
C ALA A 61 -17.49 -16.78 7.27
N ALA A 62 -18.37 -15.81 7.03
CA ALA A 62 -18.45 -15.11 5.76
C ALA A 62 -17.16 -14.36 5.40
N ALA A 63 -16.37 -13.92 6.38
CA ALA A 63 -15.11 -13.21 6.16
C ALA A 63 -14.02 -14.13 5.55
N ALA A 64 -14.13 -15.44 5.72
CA ALA A 64 -13.20 -16.42 5.15
C ALA A 64 -13.64 -16.95 3.78
N ARG A 65 -14.70 -16.40 3.18
CA ARG A 65 -15.18 -16.86 1.89
C ARG A 65 -14.19 -16.49 0.78
N LEU A 66 -13.77 -17.49 0.00
CA LEU A 66 -13.03 -17.26 -1.23
C LEU A 66 -14.01 -16.86 -2.34
N VAL A 67 -13.86 -15.65 -2.84
CA VAL A 67 -14.58 -15.17 -4.02
C VAL A 67 -13.72 -15.46 -5.25
N PRO A 68 -14.22 -16.27 -6.21
CA PRO A 68 -13.47 -16.56 -7.42
C PRO A 68 -13.26 -15.30 -8.26
N PRO A 69 -12.20 -15.24 -9.08
CA PRO A 69 -12.01 -14.13 -10.00
C PRO A 69 -13.07 -14.12 -11.09
N ASP A 70 -13.43 -12.93 -11.56
CA ASP A 70 -14.35 -12.75 -12.69
C ASP A 70 -13.64 -12.90 -14.04
N ARG A 71 -12.33 -12.67 -14.05
CA ARG A 71 -11.48 -12.81 -15.22
C ARG A 71 -10.03 -13.11 -14.83
N VAL A 72 -9.24 -13.48 -15.83
CA VAL A 72 -7.81 -13.67 -15.72
C VAL A 72 -7.11 -12.91 -16.85
N PHE A 73 -6.18 -12.03 -16.51
CA PHE A 73 -5.26 -11.46 -17.50
C PHE A 73 -4.18 -12.48 -17.85
N SER A 74 -4.01 -12.75 -19.15
CA SER A 74 -2.91 -13.56 -19.65
C SER A 74 -1.79 -12.65 -20.13
N LEU A 75 -0.68 -12.63 -19.40
CA LEU A 75 0.45 -11.77 -19.71
C LEU A 75 1.44 -12.45 -20.66
N SER A 76 2.29 -11.66 -21.29
CA SER A 76 3.23 -12.12 -22.34
C SER A 76 4.27 -13.13 -21.85
N ASP A 77 4.59 -13.11 -20.55
CA ASP A 77 5.49 -14.07 -19.91
C ASP A 77 4.81 -15.38 -19.48
N GLY A 78 3.53 -15.56 -19.82
CA GLY A 78 2.72 -16.72 -19.45
C GLY A 78 2.05 -16.61 -18.09
N ALA A 79 2.23 -15.52 -17.36
CA ALA A 79 1.56 -15.33 -16.07
C ALA A 79 0.06 -15.14 -16.25
N ALA A 80 -0.71 -15.78 -15.38
CA ALA A 80 -2.16 -15.63 -15.28
C ALA A 80 -2.49 -14.80 -14.03
N MET A 81 -3.03 -13.59 -14.23
CA MET A 81 -3.32 -12.64 -13.16
C MET A 81 -4.84 -12.61 -12.90
N PRO A 82 -5.31 -13.24 -11.81
CA PRO A 82 -6.73 -13.23 -11.48
C PRO A 82 -7.20 -11.81 -11.15
N ALA A 83 -8.41 -11.46 -11.59
CA ALA A 83 -8.99 -10.14 -11.33
C ALA A 83 -10.47 -10.23 -11.02
N ARG A 84 -10.95 -9.31 -10.19
CA ARG A 84 -12.39 -9.04 -10.05
C ARG A 84 -12.79 -7.89 -10.93
N VAL A 85 -14.04 -7.91 -11.37
CA VAL A 85 -14.62 -6.86 -12.20
C VAL A 85 -15.97 -6.43 -11.62
N TRP A 86 -16.14 -5.13 -11.43
CA TRP A 86 -17.43 -4.50 -11.12
C TRP A 86 -17.81 -3.62 -12.29
N PRO A 87 -18.67 -4.14 -13.20
CA PRO A 87 -19.08 -3.39 -14.37
C PRO A 87 -19.92 -2.16 -13.99
N ALA A 88 -19.73 -1.07 -14.74
CA ALA A 88 -20.57 0.12 -14.59
C ALA A 88 -22.06 -0.21 -14.75
N HIS A 89 -22.88 0.41 -13.93
CA HIS A 89 -24.33 0.37 -14.11
C HIS A 89 -24.73 1.37 -15.21
N GLY A 90 -25.36 0.88 -16.25
CA GLY A 90 -25.75 1.69 -17.40
C GLY A 90 -24.56 2.02 -18.32
N ARG A 91 -24.50 3.27 -18.81
CA ARG A 91 -23.42 3.71 -19.70
C ARG A 91 -22.09 3.73 -18.96
N GLU A 92 -21.08 3.10 -19.55
CA GLU A 92 -19.71 3.13 -19.06
C GLU A 92 -19.06 4.48 -19.37
N LEU A 93 -18.81 5.27 -18.33
CA LEU A 93 -18.22 6.61 -18.45
C LEU A 93 -16.69 6.58 -18.26
N ALA A 94 -16.19 5.61 -17.51
CA ALA A 94 -14.77 5.42 -17.24
C ALA A 94 -14.49 3.97 -16.85
N VAL A 95 -13.25 3.55 -17.04
CA VAL A 95 -12.70 2.29 -16.55
C VAL A 95 -11.56 2.61 -15.60
N VAL A 96 -11.52 1.96 -14.46
CA VAL A 96 -10.45 2.08 -13.47
C VAL A 96 -9.75 0.73 -13.30
N LEU A 97 -8.44 0.70 -13.52
CA LEU A 97 -7.57 -0.40 -13.11
C LEU A 97 -7.11 -0.12 -11.68
N ALA A 98 -7.50 -0.96 -10.72
CA ALA A 98 -7.28 -0.74 -9.30
C ALA A 98 -6.25 -1.74 -8.73
N LEU A 99 -5.18 -1.21 -8.12
CA LEU A 99 -4.07 -1.98 -7.54
C LEU A 99 -4.11 -1.92 -6.02
N HIS A 100 -4.20 -3.09 -5.40
CA HIS A 100 -4.27 -3.24 -3.94
C HIS A 100 -2.93 -2.97 -3.24
N GLY A 101 -2.96 -2.91 -1.90
CA GLY A 101 -1.79 -2.76 -1.05
C GLY A 101 -1.03 -4.06 -0.77
N PHE A 102 0.07 -3.92 -0.04
CA PHE A 102 0.94 -5.03 0.35
C PHE A 102 0.19 -6.04 1.23
N ASN A 103 0.35 -7.32 0.95
CA ASN A 103 -0.31 -8.45 1.60
C ASN A 103 -1.84 -8.52 1.41
N ASP A 104 -2.42 -7.64 0.64
CA ASP A 104 -3.83 -7.58 0.29
C ASP A 104 -4.11 -8.36 -1.02
N SER A 105 -5.25 -8.14 -1.63
CA SER A 105 -5.69 -8.84 -2.82
C SER A 105 -6.70 -8.04 -3.64
N ARG A 106 -7.17 -8.63 -4.74
CA ARG A 106 -8.27 -8.13 -5.56
C ARG A 106 -9.55 -7.79 -4.78
N ASP A 107 -9.71 -8.33 -3.58
CA ASP A 107 -10.88 -8.11 -2.73
C ASP A 107 -10.83 -6.76 -1.96
N ALA A 108 -9.74 -6.01 -2.08
CA ALA A 108 -9.59 -4.70 -1.43
C ALA A 108 -10.72 -3.71 -1.77
N TRP A 109 -11.41 -3.91 -2.87
CA TRP A 109 -12.36 -2.99 -3.46
C TRP A 109 -13.84 -3.36 -3.25
N GLU A 110 -14.11 -4.37 -2.40
CA GLU A 110 -15.47 -4.86 -2.15
C GLU A 110 -16.42 -3.77 -1.62
N TYR A 111 -15.91 -2.80 -0.86
CA TYR A 111 -16.70 -1.69 -0.33
C TYR A 111 -16.85 -0.52 -1.30
N SER A 112 -15.85 -0.26 -2.12
CA SER A 112 -15.78 0.94 -2.97
C SER A 112 -16.29 0.70 -4.39
N ALA A 113 -15.98 -0.44 -4.98
CA ALA A 113 -16.29 -0.71 -6.38
C ALA A 113 -17.79 -0.69 -6.72
N PRO A 114 -18.70 -1.22 -5.88
CA PRO A 114 -20.13 -1.11 -6.14
C PRO A 114 -20.63 0.33 -6.22
N ALA A 115 -20.12 1.22 -5.37
CA ALA A 115 -20.49 2.63 -5.39
C ALA A 115 -19.99 3.33 -6.66
N LEU A 116 -18.77 3.04 -7.10
CA LEU A 116 -18.23 3.57 -8.35
C LEU A 116 -18.99 3.03 -9.56
N ALA A 117 -19.38 1.75 -9.55
CA ALA A 117 -20.20 1.17 -10.59
C ALA A 117 -21.54 1.90 -10.76
N GLY A 118 -22.16 2.30 -9.66
CA GLY A 118 -23.36 3.12 -9.63
C GLY A 118 -23.15 4.54 -10.21
N GLN A 119 -21.93 5.00 -10.32
CA GLN A 119 -21.55 6.27 -10.95
C GLN A 119 -21.10 6.10 -12.42
N GLY A 120 -21.29 4.95 -13.02
CA GLY A 120 -20.88 4.68 -14.41
C GLY A 120 -19.41 4.32 -14.56
N VAL A 121 -18.73 3.93 -13.49
CA VAL A 121 -17.31 3.56 -13.52
C VAL A 121 -17.18 2.04 -13.39
N THR A 122 -16.59 1.42 -14.41
CA THR A 122 -16.16 0.02 -14.32
C THR A 122 -14.84 -0.06 -13.55
N LEU A 123 -14.76 -0.93 -12.55
CA LEU A 123 -13.54 -1.16 -11.81
C LEU A 123 -13.03 -2.58 -12.07
N VAL A 124 -11.76 -2.68 -12.45
CA VAL A 124 -11.06 -3.95 -12.67
C VAL A 124 -9.88 -4.03 -11.69
N ALA A 125 -9.89 -5.06 -10.87
CA ALA A 125 -8.95 -5.22 -9.77
C ALA A 125 -8.20 -6.55 -9.87
N PRO A 126 -7.00 -6.57 -10.47
CA PRO A 126 -6.14 -7.75 -10.48
C PRO A 126 -5.49 -7.99 -9.12
N ASP A 127 -5.15 -9.25 -8.83
CA ASP A 127 -4.13 -9.55 -7.85
C ASP A 127 -2.77 -9.13 -8.41
N ILE A 128 -1.98 -8.43 -7.61
CA ILE A 128 -0.61 -8.07 -7.98
C ILE A 128 0.29 -9.30 -7.84
N ARG A 129 1.21 -9.50 -8.78
CA ARG A 129 2.18 -10.61 -8.74
C ARG A 129 2.88 -10.69 -7.39
N GLY A 130 2.87 -11.86 -6.78
CA GLY A 130 3.35 -12.12 -5.42
C GLY A 130 2.26 -12.09 -4.36
N PHE A 131 1.03 -11.69 -4.69
CA PHE A 131 -0.08 -11.51 -3.77
C PHE A 131 -1.36 -12.20 -4.27
N GLY A 132 -2.31 -12.35 -3.36
CA GLY A 132 -3.61 -12.92 -3.68
C GLY A 132 -3.50 -14.30 -4.32
N GLY A 133 -4.17 -14.49 -5.45
CA GLY A 133 -4.10 -15.69 -6.28
C GLY A 133 -3.12 -15.57 -7.45
N ALA A 134 -2.32 -14.51 -7.52
CA ALA A 134 -1.34 -14.30 -8.57
C ALA A 134 -0.11 -15.22 -8.43
N PRO A 135 0.67 -15.44 -9.51
CA PRO A 135 1.91 -16.19 -9.44
C PRO A 135 2.91 -15.61 -8.43
N MET A 136 3.83 -16.44 -7.96
CA MET A 136 4.89 -16.09 -6.99
C MET A 136 4.35 -15.67 -5.62
N ARG A 137 3.17 -16.13 -5.23
CA ARG A 137 2.54 -15.77 -3.95
C ARG A 137 3.53 -15.85 -2.77
N GLY A 138 3.67 -14.73 -2.06
CA GLY A 138 4.60 -14.58 -0.93
C GLY A 138 6.03 -14.19 -1.30
N GLY A 139 6.39 -14.23 -2.60
CA GLY A 139 7.67 -13.75 -3.11
C GLY A 139 7.62 -12.29 -3.53
N TRP A 140 8.74 -11.82 -4.07
CA TRP A 140 8.87 -10.47 -4.61
C TRP A 140 9.33 -10.51 -6.07
N ALA A 141 8.50 -9.99 -6.97
CA ALA A 141 8.77 -10.06 -8.41
C ALA A 141 9.80 -9.05 -8.90
N GLY A 142 10.11 -8.04 -8.09
CA GLY A 142 10.95 -6.91 -8.48
C GLY A 142 10.16 -5.77 -9.14
N THR A 143 10.64 -4.56 -8.94
CA THR A 143 9.97 -3.35 -9.45
C THR A 143 9.77 -3.38 -10.97
N PRO A 144 10.77 -3.73 -11.81
CA PRO A 144 10.58 -3.76 -13.25
C PRO A 144 9.46 -4.71 -13.70
N ARG A 145 9.33 -5.88 -13.07
CA ARG A 145 8.28 -6.84 -13.41
C ARG A 145 6.90 -6.33 -12.99
N LEU A 146 6.78 -5.71 -11.82
CA LEU A 146 5.53 -5.13 -11.35
C LEU A 146 5.04 -4.03 -12.29
N LEU A 147 5.93 -3.17 -12.76
CA LEU A 147 5.59 -2.12 -13.73
C LEU A 147 5.18 -2.71 -15.08
N ALA A 148 5.89 -3.73 -15.56
CA ALA A 148 5.59 -4.39 -16.83
C ALA A 148 4.21 -5.06 -16.79
N ASP A 149 3.84 -5.70 -15.69
CA ASP A 149 2.52 -6.33 -15.51
C ASP A 149 1.41 -5.28 -15.67
N VAL A 150 1.54 -4.13 -15.01
CA VAL A 150 0.54 -3.05 -15.08
C VAL A 150 0.46 -2.48 -16.50
N ARG A 151 1.57 -2.32 -17.21
CA ARG A 151 1.57 -1.86 -18.61
C ARG A 151 0.77 -2.80 -19.51
N GLU A 152 0.95 -4.10 -19.36
CA GLU A 152 0.22 -5.09 -20.15
C GLU A 152 -1.27 -5.10 -19.80
N GLU A 153 -1.64 -5.00 -18.52
CA GLU A 153 -3.02 -4.91 -18.08
C GLU A 153 -3.71 -3.64 -18.61
N VAL A 154 -3.01 -2.51 -18.61
CA VAL A 154 -3.50 -1.25 -19.23
C VAL A 154 -3.74 -1.44 -20.72
N ALA A 155 -2.82 -2.05 -21.44
CA ALA A 155 -2.95 -2.27 -22.87
C ALA A 155 -4.15 -3.17 -23.20
N LEU A 156 -4.37 -4.23 -22.42
CA LEU A 156 -5.51 -5.14 -22.59
C LEU A 156 -6.83 -4.40 -22.33
N LEU A 157 -6.91 -3.63 -21.26
CA LEU A 157 -8.13 -2.87 -20.94
C LEU A 157 -8.46 -1.81 -22.00
N ARG A 158 -7.46 -1.18 -22.60
CA ARG A 158 -7.69 -0.25 -23.72
C ARG A 158 -8.31 -0.92 -24.93
N GLN A 159 -7.87 -2.13 -25.25
CA GLN A 159 -8.45 -2.90 -26.36
C GLN A 159 -9.88 -3.33 -26.05
N GLU A 160 -10.17 -3.67 -24.81
CA GLU A 160 -11.49 -4.14 -24.38
C GLU A 160 -12.51 -3.00 -24.22
N HIS A 161 -12.05 -1.78 -23.92
CA HIS A 161 -12.88 -0.60 -23.66
C HIS A 161 -12.48 0.57 -24.60
N PRO A 162 -12.64 0.40 -25.91
CA PRO A 162 -12.21 1.42 -26.88
C PRO A 162 -12.98 2.73 -26.70
N GLY A 163 -12.26 3.85 -26.65
CA GLY A 163 -12.84 5.18 -26.53
C GLY A 163 -13.34 5.54 -25.13
N VAL A 164 -13.22 4.65 -24.13
CA VAL A 164 -13.57 4.94 -22.75
C VAL A 164 -12.34 5.44 -22.01
N PRO A 165 -12.44 6.55 -21.23
CA PRO A 165 -11.33 7.05 -20.44
C PRO A 165 -10.86 5.98 -19.41
N LEU A 166 -9.56 5.69 -19.40
CA LEU A 166 -8.93 4.74 -18.51
C LEU A 166 -8.17 5.48 -17.41
N TYR A 167 -8.49 5.13 -16.17
CA TYR A 167 -7.83 5.63 -14.95
C TYR A 167 -7.06 4.51 -14.28
N LEU A 168 -5.99 4.89 -13.58
CA LEU A 168 -5.26 4.01 -12.66
C LEU A 168 -5.59 4.44 -11.24
N MET A 169 -5.82 3.49 -10.36
CA MET A 169 -6.03 3.74 -8.94
C MET A 169 -5.21 2.76 -8.12
N GLY A 170 -4.44 3.25 -7.16
CA GLY A 170 -3.60 2.39 -6.33
C GLY A 170 -3.63 2.78 -4.87
N GLU A 171 -3.80 1.77 -4.01
CA GLU A 171 -3.77 1.91 -2.56
C GLU A 171 -2.41 1.46 -2.03
N SER A 172 -1.78 2.26 -1.17
CA SER A 172 -0.54 1.93 -0.48
C SER A 172 0.56 1.45 -1.45
N MET A 173 0.98 0.18 -1.40
CA MET A 173 1.96 -0.39 -2.34
C MET A 173 1.50 -0.23 -3.80
N GLY A 174 0.23 -0.45 -4.09
CA GLY A 174 -0.33 -0.23 -5.43
C GLY A 174 -0.15 1.20 -5.90
N GLY A 175 -0.33 2.16 -4.99
CA GLY A 175 -0.04 3.58 -5.26
C GLY A 175 1.44 3.83 -5.55
N ALA A 176 2.35 3.22 -4.80
CA ALA A 176 3.79 3.34 -5.04
C ALA A 176 4.20 2.77 -6.41
N VAL A 177 3.63 1.64 -6.82
CA VAL A 177 3.84 1.07 -8.16
C VAL A 177 3.40 2.06 -9.24
N LEU A 178 2.24 2.68 -9.09
CA LEU A 178 1.74 3.67 -10.04
C LEU A 178 2.58 4.95 -10.07
N MET A 179 3.08 5.41 -8.93
CA MET A 179 4.00 6.56 -8.89
C MET A 179 5.25 6.31 -9.73
N LEU A 180 5.83 5.12 -9.63
CA LEU A 180 6.98 4.75 -10.45
C LEU A 180 6.62 4.63 -11.93
N LEU A 181 5.53 3.92 -12.25
CA LEU A 181 5.08 3.75 -13.62
C LEU A 181 4.84 5.10 -14.31
N MET A 182 4.12 6.00 -13.63
CA MET A 182 3.74 7.30 -14.19
C MET A 182 4.86 8.33 -14.16
N SER A 183 5.99 8.05 -13.54
CA SER A 183 7.20 8.89 -13.60
C SER A 183 8.14 8.51 -14.75
N MET A 184 7.90 7.41 -15.43
CA MET A 184 8.73 6.95 -16.54
C MET A 184 8.51 7.81 -17.80
N PRO A 185 9.56 7.98 -18.65
CA PRO A 185 9.42 8.71 -19.90
C PRO A 185 8.37 8.12 -20.86
N ASP A 186 8.19 6.81 -20.80
CA ASP A 186 7.23 6.01 -21.58
C ASP A 186 6.00 5.60 -20.76
N ALA A 187 5.63 6.40 -19.76
CA ALA A 187 4.42 6.18 -18.97
C ALA A 187 3.19 6.00 -19.90
N PRO A 188 2.29 5.06 -19.59
CA PRO A 188 1.09 4.88 -20.38
C PRO A 188 0.24 6.16 -20.38
N ASP A 189 -0.35 6.49 -21.51
CA ASP A 189 -1.29 7.60 -21.61
C ASP A 189 -2.63 7.19 -21.00
N VAL A 190 -2.94 7.69 -19.82
CA VAL A 190 -4.17 7.43 -19.08
C VAL A 190 -4.89 8.74 -18.78
N ALA A 191 -6.22 8.67 -18.58
CA ALA A 191 -7.02 9.85 -18.28
C ALA A 191 -6.66 10.48 -16.91
N GLY A 192 -6.18 9.67 -15.99
CA GLY A 192 -5.69 10.13 -14.69
C GLY A 192 -5.22 8.99 -13.79
N THR A 193 -4.52 9.36 -12.72
CA THR A 193 -4.01 8.44 -11.72
C THR A 193 -4.50 8.87 -10.34
N ILE A 194 -5.07 7.93 -9.60
CA ILE A 194 -5.63 8.12 -8.26
C ILE A 194 -4.76 7.36 -7.27
N LEU A 195 -4.15 8.09 -6.34
CA LEU A 195 -3.27 7.53 -5.31
C LEU A 195 -3.96 7.61 -3.95
N LEU A 196 -4.13 6.46 -3.31
CA LEU A 196 -4.78 6.32 -2.01
C LEU A 196 -3.73 5.98 -0.97
N ALA A 197 -3.35 6.92 -0.12
CA ALA A 197 -2.30 6.74 0.88
C ALA A 197 -1.09 5.95 0.32
N PRO A 198 -0.47 6.42 -0.77
CA PRO A 198 0.59 5.66 -1.43
C PRO A 198 1.73 5.36 -0.45
N ALA A 199 2.32 4.17 -0.58
CA ALA A 199 3.40 3.73 0.27
C ALA A 199 4.68 4.49 -0.06
N VAL A 200 4.88 5.60 0.63
CA VAL A 200 6.05 6.47 0.50
C VAL A 200 6.71 6.62 1.85
N TRP A 201 7.97 6.25 1.92
CA TRP A 201 8.76 6.42 3.13
C TRP A 201 10.25 6.38 2.79
N ASN A 202 11.00 7.20 3.49
CA ASN A 202 12.44 7.18 3.45
C ASN A 202 12.96 6.96 4.88
N LEU A 203 13.49 5.77 5.14
CA LEU A 203 14.06 5.41 6.44
C LEU A 203 15.38 6.13 6.76
N GLY A 204 15.87 6.97 5.85
CA GLY A 204 17.16 7.64 5.97
C GLY A 204 18.32 6.79 5.45
N VAL A 205 19.49 7.44 5.34
CA VAL A 205 20.68 6.81 4.78
C VAL A 205 21.19 5.70 5.69
N GLY A 206 21.22 4.47 5.18
CA GLY A 206 21.79 3.32 5.85
C GLY A 206 20.87 2.65 6.87
N ALA A 207 19.67 3.14 7.09
CA ALA A 207 18.71 2.52 8.01
C ALA A 207 18.20 1.16 7.51
N ASP A 208 18.26 0.90 6.23
CA ASP A 208 17.87 -0.35 5.56
C ASP A 208 19.00 -1.39 5.46
N ILE A 209 20.25 -1.02 5.76
CA ILE A 209 21.41 -1.93 5.66
C ILE A 209 21.18 -3.24 6.44
N PRO A 210 20.70 -3.24 7.70
CA PRO A 210 20.45 -4.47 8.42
C PRO A 210 19.40 -5.35 7.74
N LEU A 211 18.35 -4.75 7.19
CA LEU A 211 17.33 -5.48 6.43
C LEU A 211 17.91 -6.07 5.15
N ASP A 212 18.74 -5.33 4.43
CA ASP A 212 19.39 -5.79 3.21
C ASP A 212 20.28 -7.01 3.47
N ILE A 213 21.06 -6.99 4.56
CA ILE A 213 21.90 -8.11 4.97
C ILE A 213 21.05 -9.33 5.31
N LEU A 214 20.03 -9.14 6.17
CA LEU A 214 19.15 -10.25 6.59
C LEU A 214 18.37 -10.85 5.41
N ALA A 215 17.84 -10.02 4.53
CA ALA A 215 17.12 -10.49 3.36
C ALA A 215 18.01 -11.19 2.32
N THR A 216 19.30 -10.83 2.28
CA THR A 216 20.27 -11.51 1.43
C THR A 216 20.63 -12.88 1.97
N LEU A 217 20.83 -12.98 3.28
CA LEU A 217 21.23 -14.25 3.93
C LEU A 217 20.03 -15.19 4.14
N PHE A 218 18.86 -14.65 4.41
CA PHE A 218 17.65 -15.40 4.78
C PHE A 218 16.41 -14.90 4.04
N PRO A 219 16.40 -14.93 2.68
CA PRO A 219 15.35 -14.30 1.88
C PRO A 219 13.95 -14.84 2.14
N HIS A 220 13.85 -16.12 2.47
CA HIS A 220 12.57 -16.81 2.69
C HIS A 220 12.11 -16.86 4.14
N SER A 221 12.86 -16.28 5.08
CA SER A 221 12.43 -16.20 6.47
C SER A 221 11.19 -15.34 6.60
N LEU A 222 10.23 -15.84 7.39
CA LEU A 222 8.94 -15.19 7.59
C LEU A 222 8.95 -14.28 8.82
N VAL A 223 8.37 -13.10 8.66
CA VAL A 223 8.12 -12.16 9.76
C VAL A 223 6.63 -11.82 9.83
N SER A 224 6.14 -11.55 11.04
CA SER A 224 4.76 -11.20 11.30
C SER A 224 4.69 -9.92 12.13
N GLY A 225 3.63 -9.14 11.92
CA GLY A 225 3.35 -7.94 12.73
C GLY A 225 2.85 -8.24 14.14
N ARG A 226 2.53 -9.52 14.47
CA ARG A 226 2.00 -9.91 15.79
C ARG A 226 2.94 -9.60 16.95
N GLU A 227 4.24 -9.66 16.70
CA GLU A 227 5.29 -9.51 17.70
C GLU A 227 5.66 -8.05 17.96
N LEU A 228 5.04 -7.12 17.23
CA LEU A 228 5.30 -5.70 17.42
C LEU A 228 4.59 -5.17 18.67
N PRO A 229 5.29 -4.34 19.46
CA PRO A 229 4.69 -3.73 20.64
C PRO A 229 3.73 -2.58 20.30
N VAL A 230 3.44 -2.36 19.03
CA VAL A 230 2.64 -1.24 18.53
C VAL A 230 1.34 -1.77 17.94
N HIS A 231 0.21 -1.25 18.42
CA HIS A 231 -1.09 -1.46 17.82
C HIS A 231 -1.33 -0.39 16.77
N VAL A 232 -1.54 -0.81 15.52
CA VAL A 232 -1.82 0.08 14.40
C VAL A 232 -3.23 -0.19 13.92
N VAL A 233 -4.03 0.87 13.83
CA VAL A 233 -5.39 0.82 13.30
C VAL A 233 -5.36 1.22 11.83
N ALA A 234 -5.61 0.26 10.94
CA ALA A 234 -5.61 0.50 9.50
C ALA A 234 -6.94 1.08 8.99
N SER A 235 -8.04 0.82 9.70
CA SER A 235 -9.38 1.33 9.40
C SER A 235 -10.22 1.38 10.67
N ASP A 236 -11.20 2.26 10.71
CA ASP A 236 -12.21 2.31 11.78
C ASP A 236 -13.41 1.38 11.50
N ASN A 237 -13.36 0.60 10.43
CA ASN A 237 -14.41 -0.35 10.06
C ASN A 237 -14.04 -1.79 10.50
N PRO A 238 -14.59 -2.29 11.61
CA PRO A 238 -14.27 -3.62 12.11
C PRO A 238 -14.57 -4.73 11.09
N ALA A 239 -15.68 -4.61 10.35
CA ALA A 239 -16.07 -5.60 9.34
C ALA A 239 -15.02 -5.71 8.23
N ALA A 240 -14.47 -4.58 7.78
CA ALA A 240 -13.41 -4.56 6.77
C ALA A 240 -12.13 -5.21 7.28
N LEU A 241 -11.74 -4.95 8.53
CA LEU A 241 -10.55 -5.54 9.14
C LEU A 241 -10.70 -7.05 9.38
N ILE A 242 -11.89 -7.49 9.81
CA ILE A 242 -12.22 -8.92 9.95
C ILE A 242 -12.15 -9.62 8.59
N ARG A 243 -12.73 -9.02 7.56
CA ARG A 243 -12.66 -9.52 6.19
C ARG A 243 -11.23 -9.66 5.70
N LEU A 244 -10.42 -8.62 5.88
CA LEU A 244 -9.02 -8.61 5.50
C LEU A 244 -8.22 -9.71 6.23
N TYR A 245 -8.43 -9.88 7.52
CA TYR A 245 -7.72 -10.86 8.33
C TYR A 245 -8.04 -12.31 7.96
N TYR A 246 -9.31 -12.64 7.75
CA TYR A 246 -9.74 -14.01 7.46
C TYR A 246 -9.79 -14.35 5.97
N ASN A 247 -9.62 -13.36 5.09
CA ASN A 247 -9.64 -13.61 3.65
C ASN A 247 -8.53 -14.60 3.25
N PRO A 248 -8.85 -15.70 2.55
CA PRO A 248 -7.86 -16.68 2.12
C PRO A 248 -6.77 -16.11 1.22
N LEU A 249 -7.06 -15.02 0.52
CA LEU A 249 -6.10 -14.35 -0.38
C LEU A 249 -5.10 -13.46 0.35
N THR A 250 -5.39 -13.09 1.58
CA THR A 250 -4.52 -12.23 2.39
C THR A 250 -3.26 -12.98 2.82
N LEU A 251 -2.11 -12.29 2.77
CA LEU A 251 -0.85 -12.73 3.36
C LEU A 251 -0.70 -12.14 4.76
N ARG A 252 -0.57 -12.99 5.77
CA ARG A 252 -0.42 -12.58 7.18
C ARG A 252 1.01 -12.64 7.68
N GLN A 253 1.88 -13.26 6.90
CA GLN A 253 3.31 -13.34 7.13
C GLN A 253 4.05 -12.86 5.88
N THR A 254 5.19 -12.22 6.09
CA THR A 254 5.98 -11.60 5.04
C THR A 254 7.37 -12.22 5.00
N ARG A 255 7.83 -12.63 3.81
CA ARG A 255 9.22 -13.02 3.61
C ARG A 255 10.12 -11.79 3.65
N LEU A 256 11.34 -11.95 4.16
CA LEU A 256 12.30 -10.84 4.23
C LEU A 256 12.62 -10.24 2.84
N GLU A 257 12.66 -11.07 1.80
CA GLU A 257 12.83 -10.58 0.42
C GLU A 257 11.71 -9.65 -0.03
N ALA A 258 10.47 -9.97 0.32
CA ALA A 258 9.31 -9.13 -0.01
C ALA A 258 9.30 -7.84 0.80
N LEU A 259 9.67 -7.89 2.08
CA LEU A 259 9.81 -6.70 2.91
C LEU A 259 10.89 -5.76 2.38
N ARG A 260 12.05 -6.29 2.02
CA ARG A 260 13.11 -5.52 1.38
C ARG A 260 12.63 -4.88 0.08
N GLY A 261 11.95 -5.66 -0.76
CA GLY A 261 11.38 -5.17 -2.02
C GLY A 261 10.42 -4.00 -1.80
N LEU A 262 9.53 -4.10 -0.81
CA LEU A 262 8.62 -3.02 -0.43
C LEU A 262 9.36 -1.76 0.01
N VAL A 263 10.36 -1.88 0.87
CA VAL A 263 11.15 -0.72 1.35
C VAL A 263 11.86 -0.02 0.20
N VAL A 264 12.44 -0.79 -0.72
CA VAL A 264 13.07 -0.23 -1.94
C VAL A 264 12.03 0.49 -2.81
N LEU A 265 10.86 -0.12 -3.01
CA LEU A 265 9.74 0.46 -3.76
C LEU A 265 9.28 1.78 -3.15
N MET A 266 9.05 1.82 -1.84
CA MET A 266 8.60 3.01 -1.12
C MET A 266 9.57 4.18 -1.27
N ARG A 267 10.86 3.90 -1.20
CA ARG A 267 11.91 4.90 -1.39
C ARG A 267 11.94 5.43 -2.83
N LYS A 268 11.86 4.54 -3.81
CA LYS A 268 11.81 4.91 -5.23
C LYS A 268 10.56 5.74 -5.54
N ALA A 269 9.40 5.36 -4.99
CA ALA A 269 8.15 6.10 -5.18
C ALA A 269 8.24 7.53 -4.61
N ALA A 270 8.80 7.69 -3.42
CA ALA A 270 9.00 9.03 -2.84
C ALA A 270 9.89 9.92 -3.73
N ARG A 271 10.94 9.36 -4.31
CA ARG A 271 11.82 10.07 -5.26
C ARG A 271 11.17 10.37 -6.60
N ALA A 272 10.23 9.55 -7.02
CA ALA A 272 9.52 9.71 -8.29
C ALA A 272 8.47 10.83 -8.26
N ALA A 273 8.05 11.28 -7.09
CA ALA A 273 6.95 12.24 -6.93
C ALA A 273 7.05 13.48 -7.84
N PRO A 274 8.21 14.17 -7.99
CA PRO A 274 8.29 15.35 -8.87
C PRO A 274 8.08 15.06 -10.36
N HIS A 275 8.18 13.80 -10.75
CA HIS A 275 8.22 13.38 -12.15
C HIS A 275 6.94 12.71 -12.64
N LEU A 276 5.87 12.65 -11.82
CA LEU A 276 4.60 12.08 -12.23
C LEU A 276 4.03 12.83 -13.42
N ARG A 277 3.52 12.07 -14.40
CA ARG A 277 2.94 12.58 -15.64
C ARG A 277 1.44 12.42 -15.65
N GLY A 278 0.77 13.33 -16.33
CA GLY A 278 -0.67 13.34 -16.46
C GLY A 278 -1.41 13.85 -15.21
N PRO A 279 -2.74 13.86 -15.25
CA PRO A 279 -3.56 14.27 -14.11
C PRO A 279 -3.42 13.30 -12.95
N VAL A 280 -3.26 13.84 -11.73
CA VAL A 280 -3.11 13.06 -10.50
C VAL A 280 -4.04 13.59 -9.42
N LEU A 281 -4.74 12.68 -8.76
CA LEU A 281 -5.45 12.90 -7.51
C LEU A 281 -4.77 12.06 -6.43
N CYS A 282 -4.33 12.67 -5.33
CA CYS A 282 -3.71 11.97 -4.22
C CYS A 282 -4.48 12.22 -2.92
N LEU A 283 -4.98 11.15 -2.31
CA LEU A 283 -5.73 11.18 -1.06
C LEU A 283 -4.87 10.67 0.08
N TYR A 284 -5.01 11.29 1.25
CA TYR A 284 -4.35 10.87 2.48
C TYR A 284 -5.26 11.16 3.69
N GLY A 285 -5.34 10.21 4.62
CA GLY A 285 -6.09 10.35 5.85
C GLY A 285 -5.24 10.93 6.98
N ASP A 286 -5.78 11.88 7.72
CA ASP A 286 -5.07 12.51 8.83
C ASP A 286 -4.91 11.60 10.06
N ARG A 287 -5.54 10.43 10.06
CA ARG A 287 -5.38 9.36 11.07
C ARG A 287 -4.64 8.14 10.55
N ASP A 288 -4.00 8.24 9.41
CA ASP A 288 -3.15 7.17 8.88
C ASP A 288 -1.97 6.90 9.83
N GLN A 289 -1.85 5.64 10.27
CA GLN A 289 -0.79 5.18 11.17
C GLN A 289 0.25 4.28 10.47
N LEU A 290 0.11 4.06 9.16
CA LEU A 290 1.01 3.23 8.37
C LEU A 290 1.97 4.05 7.52
N VAL A 291 1.50 5.15 6.93
CA VAL A 291 2.34 6.10 6.22
C VAL A 291 2.51 7.35 7.08
N PRO A 292 3.74 7.69 7.50
CA PRO A 292 3.96 8.85 8.36
C PRO A 292 3.54 10.16 7.70
N PRO A 293 2.90 11.09 8.43
CA PRO A 293 2.48 12.37 7.87
C PRO A 293 3.63 13.20 7.33
N GLN A 294 4.82 13.11 7.92
CA GLN A 294 6.01 13.80 7.42
C GLN A 294 6.42 13.31 6.03
N ALA A 295 6.38 11.99 5.82
CA ALA A 295 6.70 11.39 4.52
C ALA A 295 5.68 11.79 3.46
N MET A 296 4.39 11.77 3.79
CA MET A 296 3.34 12.18 2.88
C MET A 296 3.41 13.68 2.57
N ALA A 297 3.62 14.52 3.55
CA ALA A 297 3.76 15.96 3.35
C ALA A 297 4.93 16.30 2.43
N GLN A 298 6.05 15.62 2.61
CA GLN A 298 7.22 15.79 1.75
C GLN A 298 6.91 15.40 0.30
N VAL A 299 6.24 14.29 0.09
CA VAL A 299 5.81 13.84 -1.23
C VAL A 299 4.79 14.82 -1.83
N TRP A 300 3.81 15.27 -1.08
CA TRP A 300 2.79 16.21 -1.55
C TRP A 300 3.40 17.53 -2.02
N ARG A 301 4.41 18.05 -1.31
CA ARG A 301 5.12 19.26 -1.74
C ARG A 301 5.95 19.06 -3.01
N ALA A 302 6.37 17.82 -3.27
CA ALA A 302 7.18 17.47 -4.42
C ALA A 302 6.36 17.10 -5.67
N LEU A 303 5.08 16.77 -5.51
CA LEU A 303 4.21 16.42 -6.63
C LEU A 303 4.09 17.59 -7.62
N PRO A 304 3.90 17.30 -8.93
CA PRO A 304 3.82 18.36 -9.94
C PRO A 304 2.70 19.36 -9.66
N PRO A 305 2.87 20.63 -10.06
CA PRO A 305 1.79 21.62 -10.03
C PRO A 305 0.53 21.10 -10.76
N GLY A 306 -0.63 21.40 -10.21
CA GLY A 306 -1.90 20.91 -10.76
C GLY A 306 -2.33 19.55 -10.23
N THR A 307 -1.50 18.86 -9.46
CA THR A 307 -1.95 17.68 -8.69
C THR A 307 -3.05 18.07 -7.72
N ARG A 308 -4.15 17.32 -7.74
CA ARG A 308 -5.22 17.48 -6.76
C ARG A 308 -4.84 16.72 -5.49
N LEU A 309 -4.66 17.43 -4.40
CA LEU A 309 -4.42 16.84 -3.07
C LEU A 309 -5.73 16.84 -2.28
N ASP A 310 -6.04 15.74 -1.63
CA ASP A 310 -7.29 15.55 -0.90
C ASP A 310 -6.98 14.98 0.49
N LEU A 311 -7.05 15.83 1.52
CA LEU A 311 -6.94 15.41 2.91
C LEU A 311 -8.29 14.89 3.41
N VAL A 312 -8.35 13.60 3.71
CA VAL A 312 -9.55 12.96 4.26
C VAL A 312 -9.52 13.10 5.79
N THR A 313 -10.28 14.05 6.31
CA THR A 313 -10.39 14.27 7.75
C THR A 313 -11.01 13.06 8.44
N GLY A 314 -10.32 12.56 9.47
CA GLY A 314 -10.72 11.34 10.19
C GLY A 314 -10.40 10.05 9.43
N GLY A 315 -9.79 10.13 8.23
CA GLY A 315 -9.46 8.96 7.42
C GLY A 315 -8.26 8.19 7.96
N HIS A 316 -8.37 6.86 7.94
CA HIS A 316 -7.31 5.93 8.25
C HIS A 316 -6.58 5.51 6.98
N HIS A 317 -5.66 4.54 7.09
CA HIS A 317 -4.89 4.08 5.94
C HIS A 317 -5.74 3.49 4.82
N LEU A 318 -6.70 2.62 5.18
CA LEU A 318 -7.63 2.00 4.24
C LEU A 318 -8.83 2.92 4.01
N LEU A 319 -8.61 4.04 3.34
CA LEU A 319 -9.54 5.17 3.20
C LEU A 319 -10.92 4.76 2.69
N LEU A 320 -10.98 3.90 1.68
CA LEU A 320 -12.23 3.51 1.04
C LEU A 320 -12.97 2.41 1.79
N ARG A 321 -12.32 1.79 2.78
CA ARG A 321 -12.91 0.78 3.67
C ARG A 321 -13.38 1.34 4.99
N ASP A 322 -12.99 2.58 5.33
CA ASP A 322 -13.47 3.28 6.52
C ASP A 322 -14.98 3.43 6.53
N LEU A 323 -15.56 3.54 7.73
CA LEU A 323 -17.01 3.76 7.92
C LEU A 323 -17.51 4.99 7.15
N ARG A 324 -16.67 6.01 7.01
CA ARG A 324 -16.94 7.23 6.23
C ARG A 324 -16.28 7.21 4.84
N GLY A 325 -15.89 6.06 4.34
CA GLY A 325 -15.24 5.89 3.03
C GLY A 325 -16.04 6.45 1.85
N ALA A 326 -17.37 6.54 1.98
CA ALA A 326 -18.23 7.13 0.97
C ALA A 326 -17.89 8.60 0.66
N LEU A 327 -17.33 9.35 1.59
CA LEU A 327 -16.90 10.75 1.35
C LEU A 327 -15.73 10.79 0.39
N ALA A 328 -14.69 9.98 0.62
CA ALA A 328 -13.55 9.85 -0.29
C ALA A 328 -13.98 9.33 -1.68
N LEU A 329 -14.92 8.40 -1.72
CA LEU A 329 -15.47 7.90 -3.00
C LEU A 329 -16.19 8.96 -3.80
N ARG A 330 -16.94 9.85 -3.15
CA ARG A 330 -17.57 10.99 -3.82
C ARG A 330 -16.53 11.95 -4.40
N ASP A 331 -15.44 12.18 -3.70
CA ASP A 331 -14.35 13.01 -4.17
C ASP A 331 -13.70 12.39 -5.43
N ILE A 332 -13.46 11.09 -5.41
CA ILE A 332 -12.92 10.36 -6.56
C ILE A 332 -13.87 10.44 -7.75
N ALA A 333 -15.14 10.13 -7.56
CA ALA A 333 -16.14 10.19 -8.63
C ALA A 333 -16.28 11.61 -9.22
N SER A 334 -16.26 12.62 -8.36
CA SER A 334 -16.29 14.03 -8.77
C SER A 334 -15.05 14.41 -9.58
N TRP A 335 -13.86 13.98 -9.15
CA TRP A 335 -12.63 14.25 -9.88
C TRP A 335 -12.59 13.56 -11.26
N ILE A 336 -13.08 12.35 -11.35
CA ILE A 336 -13.22 11.64 -12.64
C ILE A 336 -14.14 12.39 -13.59
N SER A 337 -15.30 12.85 -13.11
CA SER A 337 -16.31 13.51 -13.95
C SER A 337 -16.03 14.99 -14.18
N GLN A 338 -15.47 15.69 -13.20
CA GLN A 338 -15.28 17.15 -13.23
C GLN A 338 -13.97 17.54 -12.52
N PRO A 339 -12.80 17.23 -13.09
CA PRO A 339 -11.50 17.38 -12.44
C PRO A 339 -11.13 18.85 -12.15
N GLY A 340 -11.77 19.81 -12.81
CA GLY A 340 -11.55 21.23 -12.57
C GLY A 340 -12.26 21.80 -11.34
N ARG A 341 -13.18 21.06 -10.74
CA ARG A 341 -13.91 21.51 -9.54
C ARG A 341 -13.21 21.11 -8.26
N PHE A 342 -13.44 21.87 -7.18
CA PHE A 342 -13.11 21.44 -5.83
C PHE A 342 -13.84 20.15 -5.47
N VAL A 343 -13.17 19.29 -4.69
CA VAL A 343 -13.78 18.03 -4.27
C VAL A 343 -14.93 18.27 -3.28
N PRO A 344 -16.02 17.47 -3.32
CA PRO A 344 -17.21 17.68 -2.51
C PRO A 344 -16.95 17.75 -1.00
N SER A 345 -15.96 17.01 -0.49
CA SER A 345 -15.62 17.00 0.94
C SER A 345 -14.91 18.28 1.41
N GLY A 346 -14.36 19.09 0.50
CA GLY A 346 -13.45 20.18 0.83
C GLY A 346 -12.04 19.72 1.21
N GLY A 347 -11.70 18.48 0.96
CA GLY A 347 -10.40 17.88 1.29
C GLY A 347 -9.23 18.54 0.57
N ASP A 348 -9.43 19.13 -0.60
CA ASP A 348 -8.42 19.90 -1.30
C ASP A 348 -8.10 21.23 -0.59
N VAL A 349 -9.09 21.91 -0.02
CA VAL A 349 -8.88 23.08 0.83
C VAL A 349 -8.20 22.66 2.14
N ALA A 350 -8.67 21.58 2.77
CA ALA A 350 -8.07 21.03 3.98
C ALA A 350 -6.60 20.64 3.78
N SER A 351 -6.24 20.10 2.62
CA SER A 351 -4.87 19.73 2.29
C SER A 351 -3.93 20.94 2.25
N ALA A 352 -4.39 22.05 1.70
CA ALA A 352 -3.61 23.30 1.66
C ALA A 352 -3.35 23.84 3.08
N VAL A 353 -4.36 23.82 3.94
CA VAL A 353 -4.24 24.22 5.35
C VAL A 353 -3.25 23.31 6.09
N TRP A 354 -3.40 21.99 5.91
CA TRP A 354 -2.53 20.99 6.53
C TRP A 354 -1.06 21.16 6.15
N LEU A 355 -0.77 21.41 4.88
CA LEU A 355 0.59 21.70 4.41
C LEU A 355 1.13 23.02 4.96
N ALA A 356 0.30 24.06 5.03
CA ALA A 356 0.68 25.37 5.53
C ALA A 356 0.97 25.39 7.04
N GLN A 357 0.28 24.56 7.82
CA GLN A 357 0.45 24.44 9.27
C GLN A 357 1.67 23.59 9.68
N GLY A 358 2.55 23.20 8.75
CA GLY A 358 3.70 22.36 9.04
C GLY A 358 3.28 20.92 9.36
N SER A 359 2.51 20.34 8.48
CA SER A 359 2.12 18.92 8.49
C SER A 359 3.29 18.02 8.85
N GLY A 360 3.13 17.20 9.86
CA GLY A 360 4.21 16.35 10.40
C GLY A 360 4.62 16.70 11.82
N GLN A 361 4.11 17.79 12.40
CA GLN A 361 4.21 18.10 13.82
C GLN A 361 3.05 17.52 14.65
N SER A 362 2.10 16.85 14.03
CA SER A 362 1.07 16.10 14.74
C SER A 362 1.74 15.04 15.62
N GLY A 363 1.39 15.05 16.88
CA GLY A 363 2.02 14.39 18.00
C GLY A 363 2.51 12.95 17.81
N PRO A 364 3.01 12.29 18.86
CA PRO A 364 3.68 11.00 18.77
C PRO A 364 2.73 9.89 18.32
N GLY A 365 2.40 9.91 17.03
CA GLY A 365 1.71 8.80 16.37
C GLY A 365 2.65 7.59 16.31
N ARG A 366 2.12 6.42 16.63
CA ARG A 366 2.83 5.17 16.44
C ARG A 366 2.58 4.71 15.01
N TYR A 367 3.63 4.66 14.21
CA TYR A 367 3.54 4.24 12.81
C TYR A 367 4.16 2.86 12.63
N ALA A 368 3.61 2.10 11.69
CA ALA A 368 4.19 0.84 11.24
C ALA A 368 4.08 0.77 9.70
N PRO A 369 5.05 0.16 9.03
CA PRO A 369 4.97 -0.07 7.59
C PRO A 369 3.71 -0.84 7.19
N ALA A 370 3.21 -0.60 5.98
CA ALA A 370 1.99 -1.22 5.45
C ALA A 370 2.02 -2.77 5.42
N TRP A 371 3.19 -3.39 5.49
CA TRP A 371 3.35 -4.85 5.53
C TRP A 371 2.87 -5.50 6.84
N PHE A 372 2.57 -4.71 7.88
CA PHE A 372 1.93 -5.22 9.10
C PHE A 372 0.42 -5.40 8.99
N LEU A 373 -0.19 -4.85 7.97
CA LEU A 373 -1.58 -5.16 7.69
C LEU A 373 -1.72 -6.68 7.56
N PRO A 374 -2.69 -7.12 7.88
CA PRO A 374 -3.70 -7.78 8.64
C PRO A 374 -3.18 -8.76 9.71
N ALA A 375 -2.00 -8.57 10.26
CA ALA A 375 -1.40 -9.51 11.22
C ALA A 375 -2.16 -9.60 12.56
N ARG A 376 -2.99 -8.59 12.90
CA ARG A 376 -3.65 -8.50 14.21
C ARG A 376 -5.08 -8.00 14.09
N LEU A 377 -5.94 -8.52 14.97
CA LEU A 377 -7.29 -8.00 15.21
C LEU A 377 -7.45 -7.43 16.63
N ASP A 378 -6.38 -7.40 17.41
CA ASP A 378 -6.41 -6.95 18.80
C ASP A 378 -6.94 -5.51 18.90
N GLY A 379 -7.89 -5.28 19.78
CA GLY A 379 -8.52 -3.97 19.99
C GLY A 379 -9.52 -3.55 18.91
N VAL A 380 -9.69 -4.33 17.85
CA VAL A 380 -10.64 -4.06 16.75
C VAL A 380 -11.94 -4.83 16.97
N VAL A 381 -11.83 -6.03 17.51
CA VAL A 381 -12.95 -6.92 17.80
C VAL A 381 -12.91 -7.26 19.28
N PRO A 382 -13.97 -7.06 20.05
CA PRO A 382 -14.04 -7.56 21.42
C PRO A 382 -13.88 -9.08 21.41
N PRO A 383 -13.26 -9.65 22.45
CA PRO A 383 -13.01 -11.09 22.56
C PRO A 383 -14.27 -11.95 22.50
#